data_02ac5883f05897ef869034549f23e03c
#
_entry.id   02ac5883f05897ef869034549f23e03c
#
_cell.length_a   1.000
_cell.length_b   1.000
_cell.length_c   1.000
_cell.angle_alpha   90.00
_cell.angle_beta   90.00
_cell.angle_gamma   90.00
#
_symmetry.space_group_name_H-M   'P 1'
#
loop_
_entity.id
_entity.type
_entity.pdbx_description
1 polymer ?
#
loop_
_entity_poly.entity_id
_entity_poly.type
_entity_poly.pdbx_seq_one_letter_code
_entity_poly.pdbx_strand_id
1 'polypeptide(L)'
;MEPIQDLLNRIRWDPEFGFASFVIGYYDRVSDTIVKIPFERIEFEPSDHFSFEAVGEDGVVHSIPLHRVREVYRNGQLIWHRPR
;
A
#
# COMPACT_ATOMS: atom_id res chain seq x y z
N MET A 1 -15.98 4.97 -4.55
CA MET A 1 -14.71 4.53 -3.91
C MET A 1 -13.57 5.31 -4.51
N GLU A 2 -12.70 5.88 -3.68
CA GLU A 2 -11.52 6.59 -4.14
C GLU A 2 -10.55 5.61 -4.82
N PRO A 3 -10.01 5.91 -6.01
CA PRO A 3 -9.00 5.04 -6.61
C PRO A 3 -7.78 4.91 -5.72
N ILE A 4 -7.19 3.72 -5.67
CA ILE A 4 -6.04 3.47 -4.79
C ILE A 4 -4.87 4.42 -5.10
N GLN A 5 -4.65 4.72 -6.37
CA GLN A 5 -3.57 5.61 -6.76
C GLN A 5 -3.75 7.01 -6.17
N ASP A 6 -4.99 7.52 -6.16
CA ASP A 6 -5.29 8.82 -5.58
C ASP A 6 -5.08 8.83 -4.07
N LEU A 7 -5.51 7.75 -3.40
CA LEU A 7 -5.30 7.63 -1.96
C LEU A 7 -3.82 7.60 -1.61
N LEU A 8 -3.03 6.81 -2.33
CA LEU A 8 -1.59 6.73 -2.08
C LEU A 8 -0.91 8.07 -2.34
N ASN A 9 -1.36 8.81 -3.35
CA ASN A 9 -0.84 10.15 -3.61
C ASN A 9 -1.18 11.11 -2.47
N ARG A 10 -2.37 11.02 -1.90
CA ARG A 10 -2.73 11.83 -0.72
C ARG A 10 -1.83 11.54 0.47
N ILE A 11 -1.55 10.26 0.72
CA ILE A 11 -0.66 9.87 1.81
C ILE A 11 0.75 10.44 1.60
N ARG A 12 1.24 10.42 0.37
CA ARG A 12 2.59 10.86 0.03
C ARG A 12 2.75 12.38 0.06
N TRP A 13 1.75 13.11 -0.42
CA TRP A 13 1.92 14.53 -0.74
C TRP A 13 1.09 15.49 0.11
N ASP A 14 0.08 15.01 0.84
CA ASP A 14 -0.70 15.84 1.76
C ASP A 14 -0.09 15.73 3.16
N PRO A 15 0.59 16.78 3.66
CA PRO A 15 1.29 16.66 4.95
C PRO A 15 0.35 16.49 6.14
N GLU A 16 -0.88 16.99 6.06
CA GLU A 16 -1.84 16.80 7.16
C GLU A 16 -2.38 15.37 7.15
N PHE A 17 -2.86 14.91 6.00
CA PHE A 17 -3.42 13.57 5.88
C PHE A 17 -2.35 12.51 6.09
N GLY A 18 -1.14 12.74 5.55
CA GLY A 18 -0.04 11.79 5.61
C GLY A 18 0.66 11.73 6.97
N PHE A 19 0.33 12.64 7.90
CA PHE A 19 0.93 12.62 9.24
C PHE A 19 0.22 11.60 10.12
N ALA A 20 0.50 10.31 9.85
CA ALA A 20 -0.13 9.20 10.55
C ALA A 20 0.66 7.93 10.25
N SER A 21 0.31 6.84 10.94
CA SER A 21 0.86 5.52 10.67
C SER A 21 -0.06 4.81 9.67
N PHE A 22 0.48 4.45 8.51
CA PHE A 22 -0.29 3.75 7.47
C PHE A 22 0.20 2.33 7.29
N VAL A 23 -0.74 1.43 7.02
CA VAL A 23 -0.46 0.03 6.69
C VAL A 23 -1.23 -0.31 5.43
N ILE A 24 -0.54 -0.96 4.48
CA ILE A 24 -1.14 -1.41 3.23
C ILE A 24 -1.32 -2.92 3.30
N GLY A 25 -2.53 -3.38 3.01
CA GLY A 25 -2.81 -4.80 2.87
C GLY A 25 -2.97 -5.15 1.40
N TYR A 26 -2.15 -6.05 0.89
CA TYR A 26 -2.25 -6.49 -0.49
C TYR A 26 -2.45 -8.00 -0.55
N TYR A 27 -3.11 -8.45 -1.63
CA TYR A 27 -3.32 -9.88 -1.85
C TYR A 27 -2.05 -10.52 -2.40
N ASP A 28 -1.57 -11.55 -1.69
CA ASP A 28 -0.42 -12.34 -2.12
C ASP A 28 -0.95 -13.63 -2.75
N ARG A 29 -0.67 -13.80 -4.03
CA ARG A 29 -1.15 -14.95 -4.81
C ARG A 29 -0.50 -16.26 -4.37
N VAL A 30 0.73 -16.20 -3.88
CA VAL A 30 1.46 -17.41 -3.48
C VAL A 30 0.88 -17.98 -2.19
N SER A 31 0.68 -17.15 -1.19
CA SER A 31 0.13 -17.58 0.10
C SER A 31 -1.40 -17.56 0.13
N ASP A 32 -2.05 -16.95 -0.85
CA ASP A 32 -3.51 -16.76 -0.92
C ASP A 32 -4.03 -16.06 0.33
N THR A 33 -3.28 -15.04 0.78
CA THR A 33 -3.64 -14.26 1.97
C THR A 33 -3.40 -12.78 1.73
N ILE A 34 -3.95 -11.95 2.62
CA ILE A 34 -3.64 -10.53 2.65
C ILE A 34 -2.38 -10.33 3.48
N VAL A 35 -1.35 -9.74 2.88
CA VAL A 35 -0.11 -9.41 3.55
C VAL A 35 -0.15 -7.93 3.91
N LYS A 36 0.08 -7.60 5.18
CA LYS A 36 0.09 -6.22 5.66
C LYS A 36 1.52 -5.73 5.78
N ILE A 37 1.79 -4.55 5.24
CA ILE A 37 3.11 -3.95 5.27
C ILE A 37 3.02 -2.48 5.68
N PRO A 38 3.88 -2.01 6.60
CA PRO A 38 3.92 -0.60 6.94
C PRO A 38 4.28 0.26 5.73
N PHE A 39 3.67 1.43 5.63
CA PHE A 39 3.85 2.32 4.48
C PHE A 39 5.32 2.74 4.33
N GLU A 40 6.07 2.88 5.42
CA GLU A 40 7.48 3.25 5.37
C GLU A 40 8.37 2.19 4.72
N ARG A 41 7.88 0.98 4.51
CA ARG A 41 8.60 -0.08 3.79
C ARG A 41 8.23 -0.17 2.32
N ILE A 42 7.45 0.78 1.84
CA ILE A 42 7.01 0.84 0.45
C ILE A 42 7.80 1.92 -0.26
N GLU A 43 8.28 1.60 -1.46
CA GLU A 43 8.95 2.55 -2.33
C GLU A 43 8.21 2.66 -3.64
N PHE A 44 8.19 3.87 -4.20
CA PHE A 44 7.53 4.14 -5.47
C PHE A 44 8.60 4.49 -6.51
N GLU A 45 8.55 3.77 -7.63
CA GLU A 45 9.41 4.08 -8.77
C GLU A 45 8.77 5.23 -9.56
N PRO A 46 9.47 6.36 -9.75
CA PRO A 46 8.87 7.52 -10.43
C PRO A 46 8.38 7.23 -11.85
N SER A 47 8.98 6.27 -12.53
CA SER A 47 8.60 5.90 -13.89
C SER A 47 7.49 4.88 -13.97
N ASP A 48 7.08 4.27 -12.84
CA ASP A 48 6.07 3.23 -12.81
C ASP A 48 4.91 3.67 -11.92
N HIS A 49 3.74 3.93 -12.57
CA HIS A 49 2.54 4.38 -11.87
C HIS A 49 1.58 3.23 -11.55
N PHE A 50 1.94 1.99 -11.86
CA PHE A 50 1.04 0.85 -11.76
C PHE A 50 1.43 -0.14 -10.67
N SER A 51 2.59 0.05 -10.04
CA SER A 51 3.07 -0.83 -8.99
C SER A 51 3.91 -0.07 -7.98
N PHE A 52 4.18 -0.72 -6.85
CA PHE A 52 5.12 -0.23 -5.85
C PHE A 52 6.04 -1.36 -5.45
N GLU A 53 7.15 -1.01 -4.81
CA GLU A 53 8.07 -2.00 -4.27
C GLU A 53 7.87 -2.11 -2.76
N ALA A 54 7.76 -3.35 -2.29
CA ALA A 54 7.62 -3.64 -0.87
C ALA A 54 8.89 -4.35 -0.40
N VAL A 55 9.50 -3.81 0.66
CA VAL A 55 10.70 -4.41 1.25
C VAL A 55 10.26 -5.29 2.42
N GLY A 56 10.47 -6.59 2.29
CA GLY A 56 10.12 -7.55 3.33
C GLY A 56 11.08 -7.48 4.52
N GLU A 57 10.74 -8.20 5.60
CA GLU A 57 11.57 -8.26 6.79
C GLU A 57 12.93 -8.91 6.52
N ASP A 58 12.99 -9.79 5.53
CA ASP A 58 14.22 -10.44 5.08
C ASP A 58 15.06 -9.55 4.17
N GLY A 59 14.62 -8.32 3.89
CA GLY A 59 15.30 -7.40 2.98
C GLY A 59 15.04 -7.65 1.51
N VAL A 60 14.22 -8.64 1.18
CA VAL A 60 13.88 -8.94 -0.21
C VAL A 60 12.85 -7.94 -0.72
N VAL A 61 13.08 -7.41 -1.92
CA VAL A 61 12.20 -6.43 -2.55
C VAL A 61 11.24 -7.16 -3.49
N HIS A 62 9.94 -6.87 -3.33
CA HIS A 62 8.89 -7.43 -4.18
C HIS A 62 8.17 -6.30 -4.89
N SER A 63 7.93 -6.47 -6.19
CA SER A 63 7.13 -5.51 -6.97
C SER A 63 5.65 -5.93 -6.89
N ILE A 64 4.81 -5.05 -6.39
CA ILE A 64 3.40 -5.33 -6.15
C ILE A 64 2.54 -4.42 -7.03
N PRO A 65 1.75 -4.99 -7.94
CA PRO A 65 0.81 -4.17 -8.73
C PRO A 65 -0.24 -3.50 -7.82
N LEU A 66 -0.58 -2.26 -8.13
CA LEU A 66 -1.55 -1.52 -7.34
C LEU A 66 -2.92 -2.21 -7.28
N HIS A 67 -3.29 -2.95 -8.31
CA HIS A 67 -4.59 -3.63 -8.32
C HIS A 67 -4.67 -4.79 -7.31
N ARG A 68 -3.54 -5.18 -6.70
CA ARG A 68 -3.55 -6.20 -5.64
C ARG A 68 -3.77 -5.63 -4.25
N VAL A 69 -3.73 -4.29 -4.10
CA VAL A 69 -4.04 -3.66 -2.81
C VAL A 69 -5.52 -3.88 -2.50
N ARG A 70 -5.80 -4.33 -1.30
CA ARG A 70 -7.17 -4.64 -0.83
C ARG A 70 -7.59 -3.77 0.33
N GLU A 71 -6.65 -3.32 1.14
CA GLU A 71 -6.95 -2.60 2.39
C GLU A 71 -5.90 -1.52 2.62
N VAL A 72 -6.33 -0.40 3.20
CA VAL A 72 -5.43 0.63 3.70
C VAL A 72 -5.90 1.03 5.09
N TYR A 73 -4.97 1.05 6.03
CA TYR A 73 -5.23 1.42 7.42
C TYR A 73 -4.51 2.72 7.75
N ARG A 74 -5.17 3.58 8.52
CA ARG A 74 -4.59 4.81 9.06
C ARG A 74 -4.72 4.77 10.56
N ASN A 75 -3.59 4.77 11.28
CA ASN A 75 -3.57 4.63 12.74
C ASN A 75 -4.39 3.44 13.23
N GLY A 76 -4.31 2.32 12.51
CA GLY A 76 -5.02 1.10 12.84
C GLY A 76 -6.47 1.04 12.37
N GLN A 77 -6.98 2.12 11.80
CA GLN A 77 -8.36 2.17 11.32
C GLN A 77 -8.41 1.92 9.82
N LEU A 78 -9.28 1.01 9.39
CA LEU A 78 -9.50 0.74 7.97
C LEU A 78 -10.15 1.97 7.32
N ILE A 79 -9.46 2.59 6.37
CA ILE A 79 -9.96 3.77 5.66
C ILE A 79 -10.26 3.50 4.19
N TRP A 80 -9.78 2.40 3.65
CA TRP A 80 -10.01 2.05 2.26
C TRP A 80 -10.03 0.55 2.13
N HIS A 81 -10.93 0.05 1.31
CA HIS A 81 -11.14 -1.37 1.15
C HIS A 81 -11.67 -1.66 -0.25
N ARG A 82 -11.12 -2.70 -0.87
CA ARG A 82 -11.60 -3.19 -2.16
C ARG A 82 -12.05 -4.63 -1.99
N PRO A 83 -13.29 -4.98 -2.33
CA PRO A 83 -13.73 -6.37 -2.30
C PRO A 83 -13.00 -7.19 -3.36
N ARG A 84 -12.89 -8.46 -3.11
CA ARG A 84 -12.28 -9.40 -4.05
C ARG A 84 -13.13 -9.54 -5.32
#